data_9063d8ded4efc51ae175b7adfe5c3de3
#
_entry.id   9063d8ded4efc51ae175b7adfe5c3de3
#
_cell.length_a   1.000
_cell.length_b   1.000
_cell.length_c   1.000
_cell.angle_alpha   90.00
_cell.angle_beta   90.00
_cell.angle_gamma   90.00
#
_symmetry.space_group_name_H-M   'P 1'
#
loop_
_entity.id
_entity.type
_entity.pdbx_description
1 polymer ?
#
loop_
_entity_poly.entity_id
_entity_poly.type
_entity_poly.pdbx_seq_one_letter_code
_entity_poly.pdbx_strand_id
1 'polypeptide(L)'
;MICFALVCSCYFSRVRLNSEKYPVFGVDVSNYQGVIDWDKLEEQNVSFAFIKATEGSGHTDESVRRNLEGAAGTHIMKSAYHFFSFDSAGETQAANYIAAVGVDEIDMPPVVDIEYYADKKQHKPTREETSAILRPLLEELEEHYGTKPMIYTTLPVYLRYVRGEFSDYPLWIRSVNFEPDFMDWKFWQYSDRGELYGYNGEEKYIDLNVYNGTMEEFTAEYIKQ
;
A
#
# COMPACT_ATOMS: atom_id res chain seq x y z
N MET A 1 -37.71 -25.26 29.88
CA MET A 1 -37.55 -24.68 28.52
C MET A 1 -36.22 -23.96 28.51
N ILE A 2 -35.17 -24.64 28.04
CA ILE A 2 -33.78 -24.14 28.06
C ILE A 2 -33.51 -23.57 26.67
N CYS A 3 -33.40 -22.23 26.55
CA CYS A 3 -32.95 -21.58 25.32
C CYS A 3 -31.44 -21.79 25.15
N PHE A 4 -31.07 -22.64 24.21
CA PHE A 4 -29.69 -22.68 23.70
C PHE A 4 -29.45 -21.45 22.82
N ALA A 5 -28.71 -20.48 23.34
CA ALA A 5 -28.14 -19.42 22.51
C ALA A 5 -26.98 -20.02 21.70
N LEU A 6 -27.22 -20.26 20.41
CA LEU A 6 -26.18 -20.56 19.44
C LEU A 6 -25.33 -19.27 19.28
N VAL A 7 -24.20 -19.22 19.96
CA VAL A 7 -23.13 -18.25 19.65
C VAL A 7 -22.49 -18.73 18.35
N CYS A 8 -22.94 -18.16 17.24
CA CYS A 8 -22.30 -18.34 15.95
C CYS A 8 -20.96 -17.58 16.00
N SER A 9 -19.90 -18.25 16.45
CA SER A 9 -18.52 -17.79 16.33
C SER A 9 -18.14 -17.90 14.85
N CYS A 10 -18.38 -16.84 14.08
CA CYS A 10 -17.82 -16.72 12.76
C CYS A 10 -16.29 -16.56 12.91
N TYR A 11 -15.59 -17.67 12.92
CA TYR A 11 -14.17 -17.69 12.62
C TYR A 11 -14.02 -17.27 11.16
N PHE A 12 -13.77 -15.99 10.90
CA PHE A 12 -13.25 -15.55 9.61
C PHE A 12 -11.87 -16.19 9.46
N SER A 13 -11.81 -17.27 8.68
CA SER A 13 -10.52 -17.82 8.27
C SER A 13 -9.87 -16.78 7.37
N ARG A 14 -8.64 -16.37 7.67
CA ARG A 14 -7.84 -15.54 6.79
C ARG A 14 -7.68 -16.22 5.45
N VAL A 15 -7.57 -15.39 4.41
CA VAL A 15 -7.38 -15.89 3.05
C VAL A 15 -6.09 -16.73 2.96
N ARG A 16 -6.18 -17.84 2.22
CA ARG A 16 -5.00 -18.59 1.79
C ARG A 16 -4.71 -18.20 0.36
N LEU A 17 -3.55 -17.61 0.15
CA LEU A 17 -3.11 -17.23 -1.19
C LEU A 17 -2.92 -18.46 -2.07
N ASN A 18 -3.42 -18.41 -3.29
CA ASN A 18 -3.06 -19.32 -4.35
C ASN A 18 -1.83 -18.75 -5.10
N SER A 19 -0.64 -19.22 -4.76
CA SER A 19 0.62 -18.75 -5.35
C SER A 19 0.78 -19.09 -6.85
N GLU A 20 0.05 -20.08 -7.34
CA GLU A 20 0.04 -20.38 -8.80
C GLU A 20 -0.77 -19.32 -9.57
N LYS A 21 -1.84 -18.81 -8.94
CA LYS A 21 -2.66 -17.73 -9.51
C LYS A 21 -1.97 -16.36 -9.41
N TYR A 22 -1.21 -16.14 -8.34
CA TYR A 22 -0.54 -14.87 -8.04
C TYR A 22 0.96 -15.10 -7.82
N PRO A 23 1.73 -15.27 -8.91
CA PRO A 23 3.15 -15.63 -8.83
C PRO A 23 4.06 -14.45 -8.44
N VAL A 24 3.59 -13.21 -8.54
CA VAL A 24 4.36 -12.01 -8.21
C VAL A 24 4.03 -11.55 -6.80
N PHE A 25 4.98 -11.71 -5.92
CA PHE A 25 4.85 -11.53 -4.49
C PHE A 25 5.67 -10.34 -3.99
N GLY A 26 5.14 -9.57 -3.04
CA GLY A 26 5.81 -8.41 -2.48
C GLY A 26 5.41 -8.12 -1.04
N VAL A 27 6.00 -7.07 -0.50
CA VAL A 27 5.80 -6.61 0.87
C VAL A 27 5.47 -5.12 0.90
N ASP A 28 4.89 -4.66 2.01
CA ASP A 28 4.93 -3.25 2.37
C ASP A 28 5.56 -3.07 3.76
N VAL A 29 6.31 -1.99 3.90
CA VAL A 29 7.19 -1.75 5.05
C VAL A 29 7.22 -0.29 5.47
N SER A 30 7.56 -0.07 6.73
CA SER A 30 7.78 1.25 7.34
C SER A 30 8.93 1.17 8.35
N ASN A 31 9.11 2.20 9.16
CA ASN A 31 10.06 2.17 10.29
C ASN A 31 9.78 1.04 11.29
N TYR A 32 8.56 0.52 11.37
CA TYR A 32 8.18 -0.57 12.29
C TYR A 32 8.90 -1.89 12.02
N GLN A 33 9.34 -2.16 10.79
CA GLN A 33 10.15 -3.32 10.45
C GLN A 33 11.63 -3.14 10.84
N GLY A 34 12.03 -1.94 11.30
CA GLY A 34 13.40 -1.66 11.76
C GLY A 34 14.42 -1.67 10.62
N VAL A 35 15.56 -2.32 10.86
CA VAL A 35 16.58 -2.51 9.81
C VAL A 35 16.21 -3.74 8.98
N ILE A 36 16.13 -3.54 7.67
CA ILE A 36 15.79 -4.57 6.70
C ILE A 36 17.05 -4.99 5.93
N ASP A 37 17.30 -6.28 5.89
CA ASP A 37 18.26 -6.95 5.04
C ASP A 37 17.54 -7.32 3.74
N TRP A 38 17.67 -6.47 2.74
CA TRP A 38 16.94 -6.58 1.48
C TRP A 38 17.37 -7.79 0.65
N ASP A 39 18.63 -8.21 0.74
CA ASP A 39 19.11 -9.43 0.09
C ASP A 39 18.35 -10.66 0.63
N LYS A 40 18.09 -10.69 1.94
CA LYS A 40 17.30 -11.77 2.53
C LYS A 40 15.83 -11.75 2.15
N LEU A 41 15.25 -10.59 1.90
CA LEU A 41 13.88 -10.52 1.35
C LEU A 41 13.86 -11.03 -0.09
N GLU A 42 14.84 -10.66 -0.92
CA GLU A 42 14.99 -11.15 -2.29
C GLU A 42 15.16 -12.68 -2.33
N GLU A 43 15.98 -13.27 -1.45
CA GLU A 43 16.15 -14.74 -1.31
C GLU A 43 14.83 -15.46 -1.02
N GLN A 44 13.84 -14.77 -0.45
CA GLN A 44 12.49 -15.29 -0.18
C GLN A 44 11.49 -15.02 -1.31
N ASN A 45 11.99 -14.67 -2.52
CA ASN A 45 11.22 -14.37 -3.73
C ASN A 45 10.34 -13.12 -3.61
N VAL A 46 10.69 -12.15 -2.80
CA VAL A 46 10.06 -10.83 -2.80
C VAL A 46 10.44 -10.13 -4.10
N SER A 47 9.45 -9.84 -4.94
CA SER A 47 9.63 -9.21 -6.26
C SER A 47 9.42 -7.70 -6.22
N PHE A 48 8.65 -7.20 -5.27
CA PHE A 48 8.40 -5.76 -5.11
C PHE A 48 8.19 -5.36 -3.66
N ALA A 49 8.38 -4.07 -3.38
CA ALA A 49 8.14 -3.48 -2.06
C ALA A 49 7.50 -2.10 -2.16
N PHE A 50 6.52 -1.84 -1.29
CA PHE A 50 5.99 -0.51 -1.02
C PHE A 50 6.59 0.00 0.30
N ILE A 51 7.29 1.13 0.25
CA ILE A 51 8.08 1.68 1.37
C ILE A 51 7.38 2.95 1.89
N LYS A 52 7.06 3.02 3.18
CA LYS A 52 6.52 4.26 3.77
C LYS A 52 7.50 5.38 3.58
N ALA A 53 7.04 6.50 3.01
CA ALA A 53 7.86 7.70 2.85
C ALA A 53 7.41 8.83 3.77
N THR A 54 6.12 9.17 3.73
CA THR A 54 5.61 10.34 4.44
C THR A 54 4.20 10.13 4.96
N GLU A 55 3.78 11.04 5.85
CA GLU A 55 2.42 11.11 6.37
C GLU A 55 2.00 12.57 6.53
N GLY A 56 0.81 12.93 6.03
CA GLY A 56 0.30 14.30 6.08
C GLY A 56 1.29 15.31 5.51
N SER A 57 1.21 16.56 5.97
CA SER A 57 1.99 17.67 5.41
C SER A 57 3.42 17.83 5.96
N GLY A 58 3.88 16.99 6.90
CA GLY A 58 5.16 17.29 7.55
C GLY A 58 5.86 16.12 8.23
N HIS A 59 5.31 14.92 8.22
CA HIS A 59 6.01 13.76 8.77
C HIS A 59 6.69 12.98 7.65
N THR A 60 7.97 12.65 7.86
CA THR A 60 8.76 11.75 7.00
C THR A 60 9.14 10.52 7.81
N ASP A 61 8.94 9.32 7.26
CA ASP A 61 9.35 8.07 7.89
C ASP A 61 10.87 8.05 8.04
N GLU A 62 11.36 7.79 9.25
CA GLU A 62 12.79 7.83 9.57
C GLU A 62 13.63 6.78 8.82
N SER A 63 12.97 5.74 8.30
CA SER A 63 13.60 4.64 7.57
C SER A 63 13.58 4.81 6.06
N VAL A 64 12.85 5.81 5.51
CA VAL A 64 12.61 5.92 4.06
C VAL A 64 13.91 5.90 3.25
N ARG A 65 14.91 6.70 3.62
CA ARG A 65 16.19 6.75 2.89
C ARG A 65 16.89 5.40 2.90
N ARG A 66 17.06 4.83 4.09
CA ARG A 66 17.72 3.53 4.26
C ARG A 66 17.00 2.42 3.48
N ASN A 67 15.66 2.43 3.47
CA ASN A 67 14.89 1.39 2.81
C ASN A 67 14.93 1.54 1.28
N LEU A 68 14.83 2.76 0.73
CA LEU A 68 14.97 3.02 -0.70
C LEU A 68 16.38 2.65 -1.21
N GLU A 69 17.42 3.07 -0.49
CA GLU A 69 18.81 2.76 -0.82
C GLU A 69 19.11 1.26 -0.71
N GLY A 70 18.60 0.61 0.35
CA GLY A 70 18.79 -0.82 0.55
C GLY A 70 18.12 -1.66 -0.53
N ALA A 71 16.87 -1.36 -0.87
CA ALA A 71 16.16 -2.07 -1.94
C ALA A 71 16.78 -1.83 -3.32
N ALA A 72 17.39 -0.66 -3.57
CA ALA A 72 18.06 -0.34 -4.83
C ALA A 72 19.27 -1.26 -5.12
N GLY A 73 19.82 -1.94 -4.12
CA GLY A 73 20.89 -2.93 -4.29
C GLY A 73 20.43 -4.30 -4.76
N THR A 74 19.12 -4.54 -4.87
CA THR A 74 18.50 -5.82 -5.22
C THR A 74 17.70 -5.72 -6.52
N HIS A 75 17.07 -6.83 -6.96
CA HIS A 75 16.10 -6.83 -8.06
C HIS A 75 14.66 -6.56 -7.60
N ILE A 76 14.45 -6.21 -6.33
CA ILE A 76 13.13 -5.87 -5.79
C ILE A 76 12.69 -4.52 -6.36
N MET A 77 11.61 -4.53 -7.15
CA MET A 77 11.01 -3.31 -7.69
C MET A 77 10.36 -2.53 -6.56
N LYS A 78 10.72 -1.26 -6.40
CA LYS A 78 10.27 -0.46 -5.27
C LYS A 78 9.37 0.69 -5.67
N SER A 79 8.42 1.00 -4.80
CA SER A 79 7.69 2.25 -4.77
C SER A 79 7.64 2.78 -3.33
N ALA A 80 7.22 4.02 -3.20
CA ALA A 80 7.04 4.63 -1.89
C ALA A 80 5.58 5.06 -1.69
N TYR A 81 5.07 5.00 -0.44
CA TYR A 81 3.73 5.43 -0.14
C TYR A 81 3.66 6.61 0.82
N HIS A 82 2.66 7.45 0.58
CA HIS A 82 2.25 8.56 1.42
C HIS A 82 1.02 8.18 2.22
N PHE A 83 1.08 8.23 3.54
CA PHE A 83 -0.09 8.05 4.38
C PHE A 83 -0.92 9.34 4.41
N PHE A 84 -2.10 9.27 3.83
CA PHE A 84 -3.00 10.39 3.60
C PHE A 84 -3.56 10.97 4.90
N SER A 85 -3.55 12.29 5.01
CA SER A 85 -4.20 13.01 6.12
C SER A 85 -5.49 13.67 5.65
N PHE A 86 -6.58 13.42 6.39
CA PHE A 86 -7.84 14.15 6.21
C PHE A 86 -7.82 15.58 6.77
N ASP A 87 -6.73 15.99 7.41
CA ASP A 87 -6.65 17.23 8.20
C ASP A 87 -5.67 18.26 7.61
N SER A 88 -5.10 17.99 6.42
CA SER A 88 -4.19 18.91 5.75
C SER A 88 -4.43 18.95 4.24
N ALA A 89 -4.10 20.08 3.61
CA ALA A 89 -4.33 20.30 2.17
C ALA A 89 -3.55 19.30 1.31
N GLY A 90 -4.13 18.88 0.19
CA GLY A 90 -3.54 17.89 -0.71
C GLY A 90 -2.20 18.34 -1.29
N GLU A 91 -2.10 19.60 -1.69
CA GLU A 91 -0.88 20.23 -2.23
C GLU A 91 0.28 20.20 -1.23
N THR A 92 0.01 20.41 0.05
CA THR A 92 1.04 20.35 1.09
C THR A 92 1.47 18.92 1.41
N GLN A 93 0.57 17.95 1.27
CA GLN A 93 0.89 16.53 1.37
C GLN A 93 1.72 16.07 0.17
N ALA A 94 1.37 16.50 -1.06
CA ALA A 94 2.18 16.24 -2.25
C ALA A 94 3.59 16.82 -2.11
N ALA A 95 3.71 18.07 -1.67
CA ALA A 95 5.00 18.71 -1.43
C ALA A 95 5.87 17.95 -0.42
N ASN A 96 5.27 17.42 0.66
CA ASN A 96 5.97 16.59 1.64
C ASN A 96 6.51 15.30 1.02
N TYR A 97 5.69 14.61 0.22
CA TYR A 97 6.10 13.38 -0.46
C TYR A 97 7.20 13.65 -1.51
N ILE A 98 7.02 14.64 -2.37
CA ILE A 98 7.98 15.03 -3.43
C ILE A 98 9.35 15.41 -2.84
N ALA A 99 9.36 16.09 -1.68
CA ALA A 99 10.59 16.41 -0.98
C ALA A 99 11.32 15.19 -0.40
N ALA A 100 10.60 14.12 -0.11
CA ALA A 100 11.14 12.90 0.50
C ALA A 100 11.57 11.85 -0.53
N VAL A 101 10.98 11.82 -1.73
CA VAL A 101 11.15 10.75 -2.73
C VAL A 101 11.49 11.34 -4.09
N GLY A 102 12.68 11.06 -4.60
CA GLY A 102 13.07 11.45 -5.97
C GLY A 102 12.41 10.57 -7.05
N VAL A 103 12.20 11.15 -8.23
CA VAL A 103 11.60 10.44 -9.38
C VAL A 103 12.39 9.18 -9.76
N ASP A 104 13.72 9.24 -9.69
CA ASP A 104 14.61 8.12 -10.04
C ASP A 104 14.83 7.12 -8.90
N GLU A 105 14.19 7.34 -7.76
CA GLU A 105 14.35 6.48 -6.57
C GLU A 105 13.27 5.39 -6.47
N ILE A 106 12.24 5.46 -7.30
CA ILE A 106 11.16 4.48 -7.38
C ILE A 106 11.04 3.90 -8.79
N ASP A 107 10.69 2.63 -8.86
CA ASP A 107 10.56 1.88 -10.12
C ASP A 107 9.10 1.76 -10.56
N MET A 108 8.18 1.80 -9.59
CA MET A 108 6.73 1.76 -9.78
C MET A 108 6.09 3.10 -9.41
N PRO A 109 4.85 3.38 -9.82
CA PRO A 109 4.16 4.64 -9.51
C PRO A 109 4.13 4.95 -8.00
N PRO A 110 4.17 6.25 -7.60
CA PRO A 110 3.97 6.65 -6.21
C PRO A 110 2.61 6.18 -5.69
N VAL A 111 2.49 5.95 -4.39
CA VAL A 111 1.27 5.45 -3.77
C VAL A 111 0.70 6.46 -2.77
N VAL A 112 -0.61 6.66 -2.82
CA VAL A 112 -1.38 7.37 -1.78
C VAL A 112 -2.19 6.35 -0.99
N ASP A 113 -1.86 6.19 0.28
CA ASP A 113 -2.53 5.32 1.24
C ASP A 113 -3.63 6.08 1.95
N ILE A 114 -4.88 5.83 1.55
CA ILE A 114 -6.05 6.43 2.18
C ILE A 114 -6.84 5.39 2.97
N GLU A 115 -6.80 5.51 4.30
CA GLU A 115 -7.57 4.68 5.21
C GLU A 115 -8.02 5.47 6.46
N TYR A 116 -8.96 4.90 7.23
CA TYR A 116 -9.42 5.55 8.46
C TYR A 116 -8.42 5.34 9.60
N TYR A 117 -8.00 6.43 10.20
CA TYR A 117 -7.14 6.45 11.38
C TYR A 117 -7.77 7.26 12.52
N ALA A 118 -7.29 7.09 13.73
CA ALA A 118 -7.68 7.82 14.93
C ALA A 118 -9.22 8.02 15.03
N ASP A 119 -9.66 9.26 15.16
CA ASP A 119 -11.07 9.67 15.26
C ASP A 119 -11.84 9.54 13.95
N LYS A 120 -11.16 9.50 12.80
CA LYS A 120 -11.78 9.31 11.47
C LYS A 120 -12.49 7.97 11.34
N LYS A 121 -12.16 6.99 12.18
CA LYS A 121 -12.91 5.73 12.28
C LYS A 121 -14.36 5.95 12.74
N GLN A 122 -14.58 6.97 13.56
CA GLN A 122 -15.87 7.31 14.14
C GLN A 122 -16.50 8.54 13.46
N HIS A 123 -15.71 9.58 13.17
CA HIS A 123 -16.14 10.84 12.54
C HIS A 123 -15.60 10.89 11.10
N LYS A 124 -16.27 10.14 10.23
CA LYS A 124 -15.85 9.99 8.82
C LYS A 124 -16.12 11.28 8.06
N PRO A 125 -15.11 11.89 7.40
CA PRO A 125 -15.31 13.03 6.51
C PRO A 125 -16.34 12.74 5.41
N THR A 126 -16.93 13.78 4.85
CA THR A 126 -17.79 13.65 3.67
C THR A 126 -16.96 13.28 2.44
N ARG A 127 -17.62 12.83 1.36
CA ARG A 127 -16.96 12.59 0.08
C ARG A 127 -16.36 13.87 -0.48
N GLU A 128 -17.08 14.97 -0.39
CA GLU A 128 -16.69 16.28 -0.89
C GLU A 128 -15.44 16.80 -0.16
N GLU A 129 -15.41 16.72 1.18
CA GLU A 129 -14.25 17.12 1.98
C GLU A 129 -13.02 16.25 1.64
N THR A 130 -13.20 14.95 1.51
CA THR A 130 -12.10 14.02 1.15
C THR A 130 -11.60 14.29 -0.26
N SER A 131 -12.52 14.46 -1.23
CA SER A 131 -12.17 14.73 -2.62
C SER A 131 -11.43 16.05 -2.80
N ALA A 132 -11.79 17.08 -2.05
CA ALA A 132 -11.12 18.38 -2.06
C ALA A 132 -9.64 18.30 -1.62
N ILE A 133 -9.27 17.27 -0.86
CA ILE A 133 -7.88 17.04 -0.42
C ILE A 133 -7.20 16.00 -1.33
N LEU A 134 -7.87 14.89 -1.63
CA LEU A 134 -7.27 13.77 -2.35
C LEU A 134 -6.95 14.12 -3.82
N ARG A 135 -7.84 14.87 -4.48
CA ARG A 135 -7.67 15.22 -5.89
C ARG A 135 -6.39 16.04 -6.15
N PRO A 136 -6.16 17.20 -5.50
CA PRO A 136 -4.93 17.96 -5.73
C PRO A 136 -3.68 17.17 -5.33
N LEU A 137 -3.73 16.33 -4.29
CA LEU A 137 -2.61 15.45 -3.95
C LEU A 137 -2.27 14.51 -5.11
N LEU A 138 -3.27 13.82 -5.69
CA LEU A 138 -3.04 12.89 -6.79
C LEU A 138 -2.56 13.61 -8.06
N GLU A 139 -3.16 14.77 -8.40
CA GLU A 139 -2.81 15.56 -9.58
C GLU A 139 -1.37 16.11 -9.50
N GLU A 140 -0.95 16.64 -8.36
CA GLU A 140 0.42 17.12 -8.13
C GLU A 140 1.45 15.97 -8.22
N LEU A 141 1.13 14.79 -7.68
CA LEU A 141 2.01 13.63 -7.80
C LEU A 141 2.06 13.13 -9.26
N GLU A 142 0.93 13.08 -9.97
CA GLU A 142 0.89 12.70 -11.38
C GLU A 142 1.72 13.64 -12.24
N GLU A 143 1.61 14.94 -12.02
CA GLU A 143 2.40 15.95 -12.74
C GLU A 143 3.90 15.78 -12.48
N HIS A 144 4.29 15.58 -11.21
CA HIS A 144 5.70 15.49 -10.82
C HIS A 144 6.37 14.20 -11.30
N TYR A 145 5.71 13.05 -11.14
CA TYR A 145 6.29 11.74 -11.48
C TYR A 145 6.01 11.30 -12.92
N GLY A 146 5.15 12.01 -13.65
CA GLY A 146 4.78 11.69 -15.05
C GLY A 146 3.98 10.40 -15.20
N THR A 147 3.39 9.90 -14.12
CA THR A 147 2.56 8.69 -14.09
C THR A 147 1.47 8.81 -13.04
N LYS A 148 0.31 8.18 -13.27
CA LYS A 148 -0.78 8.17 -12.29
C LYS A 148 -0.34 7.50 -11.00
N PRO A 149 -0.48 8.17 -9.85
CA PRO A 149 -0.30 7.52 -8.56
C PRO A 149 -1.25 6.34 -8.38
N MET A 150 -0.83 5.36 -7.60
CA MET A 150 -1.68 4.27 -7.15
C MET A 150 -2.40 4.65 -5.87
N ILE A 151 -3.64 4.24 -5.71
CA ILE A 151 -4.40 4.42 -4.47
C ILE A 151 -4.40 3.11 -3.69
N TYR A 152 -3.77 3.10 -2.49
CA TYR A 152 -3.99 2.02 -1.52
C TYR A 152 -5.18 2.37 -0.63
N THR A 153 -6.01 1.37 -0.35
CA THR A 153 -7.17 1.57 0.53
C THR A 153 -7.80 0.27 1.02
N THR A 154 -8.69 0.41 2.01
CA THR A 154 -9.58 -0.66 2.49
C THR A 154 -10.93 -0.62 1.76
N LEU A 155 -11.64 -1.75 1.71
CA LEU A 155 -12.95 -1.82 1.03
C LEU A 155 -13.97 -0.75 1.50
N PRO A 156 -14.14 -0.46 2.81
CA PRO A 156 -15.06 0.59 3.24
C PRO A 156 -14.69 1.99 2.73
N VAL A 157 -13.40 2.31 2.67
CA VAL A 157 -12.88 3.59 2.20
C VAL A 157 -12.99 3.68 0.68
N TYR A 158 -12.65 2.61 -0.04
CA TYR A 158 -12.87 2.49 -1.48
C TYR A 158 -14.32 2.82 -1.89
N LEU A 159 -15.28 2.12 -1.27
CA LEU A 159 -16.71 2.31 -1.59
C LEU A 159 -17.20 3.73 -1.30
N ARG A 160 -16.62 4.37 -0.28
CA ARG A 160 -17.06 5.70 0.16
C ARG A 160 -16.41 6.83 -0.64
N TYR A 161 -15.12 6.75 -0.96
CA TYR A 161 -14.37 7.88 -1.49
C TYR A 161 -13.76 7.65 -2.87
N VAL A 162 -13.30 6.43 -3.17
CA VAL A 162 -12.52 6.16 -4.38
C VAL A 162 -13.41 5.74 -5.55
N ARG A 163 -14.33 4.81 -5.32
CA ARG A 163 -15.18 4.24 -6.35
C ARG A 163 -15.97 5.30 -7.13
N GLY A 164 -15.84 5.28 -8.45
CA GLY A 164 -16.50 6.22 -9.37
C GLY A 164 -15.63 7.44 -9.65
N GLU A 165 -15.26 8.21 -8.64
CA GLU A 165 -14.57 9.49 -8.80
C GLU A 165 -13.08 9.35 -9.15
N PHE A 166 -12.41 8.34 -8.56
CA PHE A 166 -10.99 8.07 -8.74
C PHE A 166 -10.73 6.67 -9.35
N SER A 167 -11.72 6.11 -10.06
CA SER A 167 -11.62 4.75 -10.62
C SER A 167 -10.62 4.60 -11.78
N ASP A 168 -10.09 5.68 -12.28
CA ASP A 168 -9.06 5.71 -13.32
C ASP A 168 -7.63 5.67 -12.78
N TYR A 169 -7.46 5.73 -11.45
CA TYR A 169 -6.19 5.50 -10.76
C TYR A 169 -6.02 4.00 -10.46
N PRO A 170 -4.80 3.45 -10.61
CA PRO A 170 -4.52 2.07 -10.23
C PRO A 170 -4.85 1.82 -8.76
N LEU A 171 -5.39 0.64 -8.46
CA LEU A 171 -5.84 0.31 -7.11
C LEU A 171 -4.94 -0.75 -6.46
N TRP A 172 -4.47 -0.47 -5.26
CA TRP A 172 -3.92 -1.45 -4.32
C TRP A 172 -4.91 -1.62 -3.16
N ILE A 173 -5.55 -2.78 -3.08
CA ILE A 173 -6.64 -3.03 -2.13
C ILE A 173 -6.20 -3.91 -0.95
N ARG A 174 -6.56 -3.52 0.26
CA ARG A 174 -6.40 -4.37 1.44
C ARG A 174 -7.63 -5.24 1.67
N SER A 175 -7.45 -6.56 1.65
CA SER A 175 -8.48 -7.53 1.98
C SER A 175 -7.85 -8.81 2.54
N VAL A 176 -7.76 -8.93 3.86
CA VAL A 176 -7.11 -10.06 4.54
C VAL A 176 -8.03 -11.25 4.81
N ASN A 177 -9.34 -11.12 4.52
CA ASN A 177 -10.34 -12.15 4.82
C ASN A 177 -10.90 -12.82 3.57
N PHE A 178 -10.80 -12.21 2.41
CA PHE A 178 -11.30 -12.72 1.14
C PHE A 178 -10.55 -12.12 -0.03
N GLU A 179 -10.53 -12.85 -1.15
CA GLU A 179 -10.01 -12.37 -2.42
C GLU A 179 -10.95 -11.33 -3.02
N PRO A 180 -10.45 -10.15 -3.46
CA PRO A 180 -11.29 -9.06 -3.98
C PRO A 180 -11.63 -9.23 -5.47
N ASP A 181 -12.16 -10.39 -5.87
CA ASP A 181 -12.46 -10.78 -7.26
C ASP A 181 -13.65 -10.05 -7.92
N PHE A 182 -14.36 -9.23 -7.13
CA PHE A 182 -15.52 -8.44 -7.56
C PHE A 182 -15.18 -7.01 -8.02
N MET A 183 -13.89 -6.66 -8.06
CA MET A 183 -13.41 -5.33 -8.45
C MET A 183 -12.08 -5.43 -9.20
N ASP A 184 -11.81 -4.40 -10.02
CA ASP A 184 -10.49 -4.27 -10.67
C ASP A 184 -9.47 -3.74 -9.66
N TRP A 185 -8.33 -4.41 -9.58
CA TRP A 185 -7.21 -4.03 -8.73
C TRP A 185 -5.89 -4.42 -9.39
N LYS A 186 -4.85 -3.66 -9.08
CA LYS A 186 -3.49 -3.91 -9.58
C LYS A 186 -2.67 -4.70 -8.56
N PHE A 187 -2.78 -4.32 -7.29
CA PHE A 187 -2.13 -5.01 -6.17
C PHE A 187 -3.14 -5.32 -5.07
N TRP A 188 -2.86 -6.38 -4.33
CA TRP A 188 -3.69 -6.82 -3.22
C TRP A 188 -2.84 -7.15 -2.00
N GLN A 189 -3.06 -6.42 -0.89
CA GLN A 189 -2.53 -6.77 0.42
C GLN A 189 -3.45 -7.82 1.03
N TYR A 190 -2.99 -9.07 1.00
CA TYR A 190 -3.80 -10.22 1.41
C TYR A 190 -3.51 -10.68 2.83
N SER A 191 -2.41 -10.24 3.46
CA SER A 191 -2.05 -10.59 4.81
C SER A 191 -1.36 -9.44 5.53
N ASP A 192 -1.74 -9.21 6.78
CA ASP A 192 -1.11 -8.33 7.76
C ASP A 192 -0.33 -9.15 8.81
N ARG A 193 0.01 -10.41 8.52
CA ARG A 193 0.72 -11.34 9.42
C ARG A 193 1.67 -12.26 8.66
N GLY A 194 2.38 -11.71 7.70
CA GLY A 194 3.45 -12.43 7.04
C GLY A 194 4.61 -12.71 7.99
N GLU A 195 5.20 -13.87 7.88
CA GLU A 195 6.41 -14.23 8.60
C GLU A 195 7.52 -14.47 7.59
N LEU A 196 8.35 -13.44 7.39
CA LEU A 196 9.60 -13.50 6.63
C LEU A 196 10.76 -13.25 7.59
N TYR A 197 11.97 -13.52 7.14
CA TYR A 197 13.19 -13.18 7.88
C TYR A 197 13.95 -12.06 7.16
N GLY A 198 14.85 -11.38 7.89
CA GLY A 198 15.66 -10.30 7.33
C GLY A 198 15.26 -8.91 7.84
N TYR A 199 14.40 -8.80 8.86
CA TYR A 199 14.11 -7.54 9.53
C TYR A 199 14.10 -7.71 11.05
N ASN A 200 14.28 -6.61 11.81
CA ASN A 200 14.50 -6.66 13.27
C ASN A 200 13.76 -5.56 14.06
N GLY A 201 12.70 -5.00 13.51
CA GLY A 201 11.92 -3.96 14.16
C GLY A 201 11.00 -4.45 15.27
N GLU A 202 10.14 -3.55 15.74
CA GLU A 202 9.17 -3.83 16.80
C GLU A 202 8.02 -4.73 16.31
N GLU A 203 7.68 -4.64 15.02
CA GLU A 203 6.65 -5.47 14.39
C GLU A 203 7.19 -6.88 14.11
N LYS A 204 6.50 -7.87 14.67
CA LYS A 204 6.81 -9.28 14.40
C LYS A 204 6.48 -9.67 12.97
N TYR A 205 5.44 -9.09 12.42
CA TYR A 205 4.87 -9.46 11.14
C TYR A 205 5.19 -8.41 10.08
N ILE A 206 5.19 -8.86 8.83
CA ILE A 206 5.30 -8.01 7.65
C ILE A 206 4.06 -8.17 6.78
N ASP A 207 3.62 -7.11 6.17
CA ASP A 207 2.46 -7.14 5.28
C ASP A 207 2.82 -7.76 3.94
N LEU A 208 1.95 -8.67 3.46
CA LEU A 208 2.18 -9.44 2.25
C LEU A 208 1.23 -9.04 1.14
N ASN A 209 1.79 -8.87 -0.04
CA ASN A 209 1.12 -8.36 -1.22
C ASN A 209 1.31 -9.27 -2.43
N VAL A 210 0.39 -9.17 -3.38
CA VAL A 210 0.53 -9.78 -4.71
C VAL A 210 0.13 -8.80 -5.79
N TYR A 211 0.73 -8.96 -6.97
CA TYR A 211 0.34 -8.30 -8.20
C TYR A 211 -0.72 -9.12 -8.93
N ASN A 212 -1.67 -8.47 -9.59
CA ASN A 212 -2.74 -9.10 -10.36
C ASN A 212 -2.28 -9.39 -11.80
N GLY A 213 -1.38 -10.33 -11.95
CA GLY A 213 -0.86 -10.72 -13.25
C GLY A 213 0.31 -11.70 -13.14
N THR A 214 0.87 -12.01 -14.27
CA THR A 214 2.05 -12.87 -14.40
C THR A 214 3.35 -12.10 -14.14
N MET A 215 4.46 -12.81 -13.94
CA MET A 215 5.79 -12.21 -13.84
C MET A 215 6.19 -11.49 -15.14
N GLU A 216 5.77 -12.02 -16.29
CA GLU A 216 6.03 -11.39 -17.60
C GLU A 216 5.32 -10.05 -17.73
N GLU A 217 4.04 -9.97 -17.34
CA GLU A 217 3.27 -8.73 -17.34
C GLU A 217 3.84 -7.70 -16.36
N PHE A 218 4.21 -8.13 -15.15
CA PHE A 218 4.85 -7.27 -14.16
C PHE A 218 6.17 -6.69 -14.66
N THR A 219 7.02 -7.55 -15.23
CA THR A 219 8.31 -7.14 -15.79
C THR A 219 8.14 -6.16 -16.94
N ALA A 220 7.21 -6.42 -17.85
CA ALA A 220 6.93 -5.55 -18.99
C ALA A 220 6.38 -4.17 -18.58
N GLU A 221 5.66 -4.10 -17.45
CA GLU A 221 5.05 -2.86 -16.95
C GLU A 221 6.06 -1.99 -16.18
N TYR A 222 6.93 -2.59 -15.36
CA TYR A 222 7.75 -1.83 -14.40
C TYR A 222 9.26 -1.90 -14.62
N ILE A 223 9.78 -2.87 -15.37
CA ILE A 223 11.21 -2.90 -15.69
C ILE A 223 11.44 -2.09 -16.96
N LYS A 224 12.04 -0.91 -16.82
CA LYS A 224 12.47 -0.09 -17.96
C LYS A 224 13.53 -0.87 -18.74
N GLN A 225 13.29 -1.09 -20.04
CA GLN A 225 14.28 -1.68 -20.96
C GLN A 225 15.43 -0.72 -21.22
#